data_0830c13064c11f47261545935c8b95a1
#
_entry.id   0830c13064c11f47261545935c8b95a1
#
_cell.length_a   1.000
_cell.length_b   1.000
_cell.length_c   1.000
_cell.angle_alpha   90.00
_cell.angle_beta   90.00
_cell.angle_gamma   90.00
#
_symmetry.space_group_name_H-M   'P 1'
#
loop_
_entity.id
_entity.type
_entity.pdbx_description
1 polymer ?
#
loop_
_entity_poly.entity_id
_entity_poly.type
_entity_poly.pdbx_seq_one_letter_code
_entity_poly.pdbx_strand_id
1 'polypeptide(L)'
;MSRLLLAFMLWLCCGAASAIEQRVALVIGNAGYRIDPLDNPVNDARLVASSLRTAGFDVTLAENLDRRGLLGALRAFGERLNDNSVAVLYYAGHGLQLRDRNYLIPVDAEIRSEDEIALAGIDLSFILGRMSAARSRINIVIIDACRNNPFAPSTGKS
;
A
#
# COMPACT_ATOMS: atom_id res chain seq x y z
N MET A 1 -28.75 -4.68 -52.74
CA MET A 1 -27.65 -5.38 -52.06
C MET A 1 -26.61 -4.42 -51.46
N SER A 2 -26.44 -3.19 -51.90
CA SER A 2 -25.41 -2.23 -51.45
C SER A 2 -25.66 -1.61 -50.06
N ARG A 3 -26.91 -1.43 -49.61
CA ARG A 3 -27.23 -0.76 -48.32
C ARG A 3 -27.06 -1.67 -47.08
N LEU A 4 -27.19 -2.98 -47.23
CA LEU A 4 -27.00 -3.97 -46.16
C LEU A 4 -25.52 -4.23 -45.86
N LEU A 5 -24.64 -4.14 -46.86
CA LEU A 5 -23.19 -4.27 -46.71
C LEU A 5 -22.58 -3.05 -45.95
N LEU A 6 -23.11 -1.84 -46.17
CA LEU A 6 -22.65 -0.64 -45.45
C LEU A 6 -23.07 -0.66 -43.98
N ALA A 7 -24.24 -1.19 -43.64
CA ALA A 7 -24.68 -1.32 -42.24
C ALA A 7 -23.90 -2.38 -41.48
N PHE A 8 -23.45 -3.45 -42.14
CA PHE A 8 -22.60 -4.50 -41.52
C PHE A 8 -21.17 -4.02 -41.27
N MET A 9 -20.63 -3.16 -42.13
CA MET A 9 -19.27 -2.58 -41.94
C MET A 9 -19.25 -1.54 -40.80
N LEU A 10 -20.34 -0.82 -40.56
CA LEU A 10 -20.42 0.12 -39.42
C LEU A 10 -20.50 -0.59 -38.05
N TRP A 11 -20.96 -1.84 -38.02
CA TRP A 11 -21.11 -2.61 -36.79
C TRP A 11 -19.78 -3.28 -36.35
N LEU A 12 -18.80 -3.48 -37.25
CA LEU A 12 -17.49 -4.02 -36.93
C LEU A 12 -16.52 -2.97 -36.36
N CYS A 13 -16.84 -1.67 -36.41
CA CYS A 13 -16.03 -0.60 -35.83
C CYS A 13 -16.34 -0.30 -34.35
N CYS A 14 -17.16 -1.13 -33.70
CA CYS A 14 -17.25 -1.11 -32.23
C CYS A 14 -15.96 -1.72 -31.66
N GLY A 15 -14.86 -0.98 -31.82
CA GLY A 15 -13.54 -1.32 -31.26
C GLY A 15 -13.71 -1.56 -29.77
N ALA A 16 -13.30 -2.71 -29.28
CA ALA A 16 -13.16 -2.99 -27.86
C ALA A 16 -12.38 -1.80 -27.26
N ALA A 17 -13.06 -0.93 -26.55
CA ALA A 17 -12.43 0.08 -25.73
C ALA A 17 -11.62 -0.71 -24.69
N SER A 18 -10.34 -0.92 -24.96
CA SER A 18 -9.41 -1.44 -23.95
C SER A 18 -9.52 -0.51 -22.76
N ALA A 19 -10.15 -0.98 -21.69
CA ALA A 19 -10.19 -0.22 -20.47
C ALA A 19 -8.74 0.13 -20.10
N ILE A 20 -8.43 1.43 -20.05
CA ILE A 20 -7.07 1.92 -19.74
C ILE A 20 -6.72 1.37 -18.38
N GLU A 21 -5.59 0.66 -18.28
CA GLU A 21 -5.05 0.12 -17.03
C GLU A 21 -4.93 1.26 -16.00
N GLN A 22 -5.60 1.12 -14.88
CA GLN A 22 -5.55 2.10 -13.80
C GLN A 22 -4.35 1.81 -12.88
N ARG A 23 -3.36 2.69 -12.85
CA ARG A 23 -2.18 2.58 -12.00
C ARG A 23 -2.35 3.44 -10.76
N VAL A 24 -2.50 2.81 -9.60
CA VAL A 24 -2.75 3.49 -8.32
C VAL A 24 -1.66 3.12 -7.33
N ALA A 25 -1.08 4.14 -6.69
CA ALA A 25 -0.08 3.92 -5.66
C ALA A 25 -0.41 4.69 -4.37
N LEU A 26 -0.16 4.05 -3.23
CA LEU A 26 -0.05 4.68 -1.93
C LEU A 26 1.39 4.52 -1.45
N VAL A 27 2.04 5.66 -1.16
CA VAL A 27 3.41 5.72 -0.68
C VAL A 27 3.41 6.39 0.68
N ILE A 28 3.94 5.73 1.70
CA ILE A 28 3.93 6.19 3.08
C ILE A 28 5.35 6.23 3.61
N GLY A 29 5.75 7.37 4.20
CA GLY A 29 7.00 7.55 4.92
C GLY A 29 6.76 8.03 6.34
N ASN A 30 7.01 7.18 7.33
CA ASN A 30 6.89 7.49 8.74
C ASN A 30 8.27 7.60 9.39
N ALA A 31 8.66 8.80 9.81
CA ALA A 31 9.95 9.09 10.43
C ALA A 31 9.80 9.73 11.83
N GLY A 32 8.74 10.54 12.03
CA GLY A 32 8.55 11.38 13.22
C GLY A 32 7.95 10.65 14.41
N TYR A 33 8.51 9.49 14.77
CA TYR A 33 8.08 8.75 15.95
C TYR A 33 8.47 9.46 17.24
N ARG A 34 7.61 9.36 18.27
CA ARG A 34 7.92 9.90 19.61
C ARG A 34 9.06 9.15 20.28
N ILE A 35 9.14 7.84 20.04
CA ILE A 35 10.19 6.95 20.52
C ILE A 35 10.91 6.43 19.28
N ASP A 36 12.23 6.53 19.27
CA ASP A 36 13.10 6.07 18.20
C ASP A 36 12.75 6.66 16.80
N PRO A 37 12.87 8.00 16.61
CA PRO A 37 12.65 8.63 15.33
C PRO A 37 13.63 8.12 14.27
N LEU A 38 13.20 8.12 12.99
CA LEU A 38 14.01 7.66 11.86
C LEU A 38 14.39 8.82 10.94
N ASP A 39 15.58 8.75 10.32
CA ASP A 39 16.08 9.85 9.48
C ASP A 39 15.55 9.81 8.05
N ASN A 40 15.43 8.64 7.44
CA ASN A 40 15.31 8.49 6.00
C ASN A 40 13.90 8.19 5.44
N PRO A 41 12.94 7.58 6.16
CA PRO A 41 11.71 7.07 5.59
C PRO A 41 10.91 8.07 4.76
N VAL A 42 10.89 9.34 5.17
CA VAL A 42 10.18 10.40 4.44
C VAL A 42 10.87 10.73 3.11
N ASN A 43 12.20 10.78 3.11
CA ASN A 43 12.98 11.04 1.89
C ASN A 43 12.85 9.88 0.90
N ASP A 44 12.91 8.64 1.38
CA ASP A 44 12.76 7.44 0.57
C ASP A 44 11.35 7.37 -0.04
N ALA A 45 10.33 7.65 0.76
CA ALA A 45 8.95 7.74 0.28
C ALA A 45 8.76 8.79 -0.82
N ARG A 46 9.36 9.99 -0.67
CA ARG A 46 9.32 11.03 -1.70
C ARG A 46 9.99 10.60 -2.99
N LEU A 47 11.14 9.93 -2.91
CA LEU A 47 11.87 9.41 -4.06
C LEU A 47 11.08 8.34 -4.80
N VAL A 48 10.51 7.37 -4.06
CA VAL A 48 9.66 6.31 -4.61
C VAL A 48 8.39 6.90 -5.24
N ALA A 49 7.75 7.87 -4.59
CA ALA A 49 6.58 8.56 -5.13
C ALA A 49 6.87 9.27 -6.45
N SER A 50 8.03 9.94 -6.55
CA SER A 50 8.48 10.58 -7.79
C SER A 50 8.68 9.57 -8.91
N SER A 51 9.35 8.45 -8.62
CA SER A 51 9.61 7.38 -9.57
C SER A 51 8.31 6.73 -10.08
N LEU A 52 7.36 6.47 -9.18
CA LEU A 52 6.06 5.90 -9.55
C LEU A 52 5.22 6.86 -10.39
N ARG A 53 5.25 8.19 -10.10
CA ARG A 53 4.60 9.19 -10.96
C ARG A 53 5.18 9.19 -12.37
N THR A 54 6.51 9.11 -12.48
CA THR A 54 7.19 9.00 -13.79
C THR A 54 6.78 7.71 -14.53
N ALA A 55 6.51 6.63 -13.81
CA ALA A 55 6.00 5.37 -14.36
C ALA A 55 4.48 5.40 -14.65
N GLY A 56 3.82 6.55 -14.50
CA GLY A 56 2.41 6.74 -14.86
C GLY A 56 1.42 6.30 -13.77
N PHE A 57 1.86 6.18 -12.51
CA PHE A 57 0.96 5.93 -11.40
C PHE A 57 0.31 7.22 -10.88
N ASP A 58 -0.97 7.13 -10.52
CA ASP A 58 -1.64 8.10 -9.69
C ASP A 58 -1.25 7.84 -8.23
N VAL A 59 -0.35 8.70 -7.69
CA VAL A 59 0.34 8.48 -6.42
C VAL A 59 -0.22 9.37 -5.33
N THR A 60 -0.72 8.75 -4.27
CA THR A 60 -0.93 9.38 -2.97
C THR A 60 0.33 9.22 -2.13
N LEU A 61 1.00 10.34 -1.80
CA LEU A 61 2.12 10.37 -0.87
C LEU A 61 1.59 10.85 0.50
N ALA A 62 1.93 10.12 1.55
CA ALA A 62 1.57 10.45 2.92
C ALA A 62 2.79 10.32 3.84
N GLU A 63 2.94 11.25 4.79
CA GLU A 63 4.10 11.35 5.64
C GLU A 63 3.68 11.47 7.11
N ASN A 64 4.42 10.80 7.99
CA ASN A 64 4.28 10.88 9.44
C ASN A 64 2.83 10.69 9.93
N LEU A 65 2.22 9.60 9.47
CA LEU A 65 0.84 9.29 9.80
C LEU A 65 0.71 8.72 11.21
N ASP A 66 -0.17 9.33 11.99
CA ASP A 66 -0.72 8.73 13.20
C ASP A 66 -1.63 7.53 12.86
N ARG A 67 -2.12 6.82 13.85
CA ARG A 67 -2.95 5.62 13.66
C ARG A 67 -4.22 5.91 12.85
N ARG A 68 -4.87 7.05 13.08
CA ARG A 68 -6.08 7.45 12.35
C ARG A 68 -5.76 7.75 10.90
N GLY A 69 -4.71 8.53 10.64
CA GLY A 69 -4.25 8.90 9.30
C GLY A 69 -3.82 7.67 8.50
N LEU A 70 -3.08 6.75 9.12
CA LEU A 70 -2.62 5.52 8.47
C LEU A 70 -3.80 4.63 8.05
N LEU A 71 -4.76 4.38 8.95
CA LEU A 71 -5.98 3.65 8.61
C LEU A 71 -6.80 4.35 7.53
N GLY A 72 -6.92 5.68 7.60
CA GLY A 72 -7.62 6.48 6.60
C GLY A 72 -6.99 6.36 5.22
N ALA A 73 -5.66 6.52 5.13
CA ALA A 73 -4.91 6.39 3.88
C ALA A 73 -5.05 4.99 3.26
N LEU A 74 -4.92 3.92 4.07
CA LEU A 74 -5.08 2.54 3.61
C LEU A 74 -6.51 2.24 3.13
N ARG A 75 -7.53 2.78 3.79
CA ARG A 75 -8.93 2.65 3.35
C ARG A 75 -9.17 3.37 2.04
N ALA A 76 -8.81 4.65 1.96
CA ALA A 76 -8.97 5.46 0.75
C ALA A 76 -8.23 4.85 -0.45
N PHE A 77 -7.04 4.29 -0.25
CA PHE A 77 -6.32 3.53 -1.26
C PHE A 77 -7.14 2.33 -1.75
N GLY A 78 -7.63 1.49 -0.82
CA GLY A 78 -8.42 0.31 -1.16
C GLY A 78 -9.72 0.65 -1.92
N GLU A 79 -10.36 1.79 -1.63
CA GLU A 79 -11.59 2.26 -2.29
C GLU A 79 -11.36 2.72 -3.73
N ARG A 80 -10.12 3.05 -4.10
CA ARG A 80 -9.74 3.44 -5.46
C ARG A 80 -9.45 2.25 -6.37
N LEU A 81 -9.30 1.04 -5.81
CA LEU A 81 -8.94 -0.15 -6.56
C LEU A 81 -10.15 -0.82 -7.21
N ASN A 82 -9.93 -1.39 -8.39
CA ASN A 82 -10.89 -2.21 -9.13
C ASN A 82 -10.15 -3.33 -9.88
N ASP A 83 -10.88 -4.15 -10.64
CA ASP A 83 -10.36 -5.30 -11.37
C ASP A 83 -9.41 -4.95 -12.54
N ASN A 84 -9.32 -3.68 -12.94
CA ASN A 84 -8.37 -3.19 -13.93
C ASN A 84 -7.17 -2.46 -13.32
N SER A 85 -7.04 -2.46 -11.98
CA SER A 85 -5.99 -1.73 -11.29
C SER A 85 -4.68 -2.50 -11.22
N VAL A 86 -3.56 -1.78 -11.44
CA VAL A 86 -2.23 -2.11 -10.94
C VAL A 86 -2.01 -1.30 -9.67
N ALA A 87 -1.96 -1.97 -8.54
CA ALA A 87 -1.92 -1.36 -7.22
C ALA A 87 -0.53 -1.50 -6.60
N VAL A 88 0.05 -0.40 -6.12
CA VAL A 88 1.32 -0.38 -5.39
C VAL A 88 1.10 0.24 -4.01
N LEU A 89 1.48 -0.50 -2.97
CA LEU A 89 1.66 0.03 -1.62
C LEU A 89 3.15 0.02 -1.30
N TYR A 90 3.71 1.19 -0.99
CA TYR A 90 5.04 1.34 -0.42
C TYR A 90 4.93 1.92 0.98
N TYR A 91 5.63 1.32 1.93
CA TYR A 91 5.72 1.80 3.30
C TYR A 91 7.17 1.78 3.77
N ALA A 92 7.65 2.93 4.24
CA ALA A 92 8.92 3.08 4.94
C ALA A 92 8.68 3.60 6.36
N GLY A 93 9.24 2.93 7.37
CA GLY A 93 9.04 3.26 8.77
C GLY A 93 9.28 2.10 9.72
N HIS A 94 8.85 2.21 10.97
CA HIS A 94 8.89 1.08 11.89
C HIS A 94 7.88 0.01 11.51
N GLY A 95 8.31 -1.24 11.56
CA GLY A 95 7.49 -2.42 11.39
C GLY A 95 7.85 -3.47 12.44
N LEU A 96 6.85 -4.20 12.91
CA LEU A 96 7.04 -5.27 13.89
C LEU A 96 6.39 -6.55 13.37
N GLN A 97 7.01 -7.69 13.69
CA GLN A 97 6.42 -8.99 13.43
C GLN A 97 5.99 -9.64 14.75
N LEU A 98 4.72 -10.06 14.78
CA LEU A 98 4.16 -10.80 15.91
C LEU A 98 3.40 -12.01 15.38
N ARG A 99 3.80 -13.24 15.78
CA ARG A 99 3.13 -14.50 15.40
C ARG A 99 2.86 -14.58 13.89
N ASP A 100 3.92 -14.38 13.08
CA ASP A 100 3.91 -14.39 11.61
C ASP A 100 3.06 -13.28 10.93
N ARG A 101 2.54 -12.33 11.71
CA ARG A 101 1.87 -11.14 11.20
C ARG A 101 2.79 -9.94 11.21
N ASN A 102 2.73 -9.14 10.15
CA ASN A 102 3.48 -7.90 10.06
C ASN A 102 2.57 -6.72 10.39
N TYR A 103 3.07 -5.83 11.25
CA TYR A 103 2.36 -4.64 11.69
C TYR A 103 3.11 -3.39 11.22
N LEU A 104 2.40 -2.48 10.59
CA LEU A 104 2.88 -1.13 10.28
C LEU A 104 2.66 -0.26 11.51
N ILE A 105 3.69 0.45 11.92
CA ILE A 105 3.67 1.23 13.17
C ILE A 105 3.41 2.70 12.85
N PRO A 106 2.30 3.28 13.34
CA PRO A 106 2.03 4.70 13.21
C PRO A 106 2.95 5.54 14.11
N VAL A 107 3.14 6.83 13.78
CA VAL A 107 4.13 7.68 14.48
C VAL A 107 3.75 7.99 15.93
N ASP A 108 2.48 7.86 16.29
CA ASP A 108 1.95 8.08 17.65
C ASP A 108 1.90 6.80 18.50
N ALA A 109 2.35 5.65 17.95
CA ALA A 109 2.33 4.39 18.69
C ALA A 109 3.29 4.41 19.87
N GLU A 110 2.78 4.02 21.04
CA GLU A 110 3.58 3.72 22.23
C GLU A 110 3.42 2.23 22.54
N ILE A 111 4.47 1.45 22.30
CA ILE A 111 4.47 0.00 22.48
C ILE A 111 5.51 -0.34 23.56
N ARG A 112 5.04 -0.90 24.68
CA ARG A 112 5.87 -1.25 25.85
C ARG A 112 5.94 -2.75 26.07
N SER A 113 5.03 -3.50 25.43
CA SER A 113 4.95 -4.95 25.56
C SER A 113 4.46 -5.60 24.26
N GLU A 114 4.68 -6.90 24.12
CA GLU A 114 4.32 -7.65 22.90
C GLU A 114 2.82 -7.62 22.58
N ASP A 115 1.97 -7.69 23.58
CA ASP A 115 0.52 -7.67 23.44
C ASP A 115 -0.02 -6.31 22.95
N GLU A 116 0.71 -5.21 23.19
CA GLU A 116 0.36 -3.89 22.69
C GLU A 116 0.62 -3.72 21.18
N ILE A 117 1.44 -4.57 20.56
CA ILE A 117 1.75 -4.48 19.13
C ILE A 117 0.46 -4.57 18.30
N ALA A 118 -0.40 -5.53 18.61
CA ALA A 118 -1.66 -5.72 17.88
C ALA A 118 -2.68 -4.60 18.12
N LEU A 119 -2.57 -3.90 19.25
CA LEU A 119 -3.45 -2.78 19.60
C LEU A 119 -3.01 -1.48 18.94
N ALA A 120 -1.71 -1.18 18.96
CA ALA A 120 -1.15 0.07 18.48
C ALA A 120 -0.80 0.03 16.98
N GLY A 121 -0.30 -1.10 16.48
CA GLY A 121 0.03 -1.30 15.08
C GLY A 121 -1.17 -1.53 14.18
N ILE A 122 -0.93 -1.52 12.88
CA ILE A 122 -1.93 -1.90 11.86
C ILE A 122 -1.44 -3.15 11.16
N ASP A 123 -2.21 -4.23 11.27
CA ASP A 123 -1.93 -5.50 10.63
C ASP A 123 -1.95 -5.33 9.10
N LEU A 124 -0.86 -5.69 8.44
CA LEU A 124 -0.71 -5.62 6.99
C LEU A 124 -1.76 -6.46 6.26
N SER A 125 -2.29 -7.51 6.87
CA SER A 125 -3.35 -8.34 6.30
C SER A 125 -4.64 -7.53 6.01
N PHE A 126 -4.87 -6.44 6.73
CA PHE A 126 -6.01 -5.56 6.50
C PHE A 126 -6.00 -4.99 5.08
N ILE A 127 -4.86 -4.43 4.61
CA ILE A 127 -4.79 -3.88 3.25
C ILE A 127 -4.70 -4.97 2.19
N LEU A 128 -3.97 -6.06 2.47
CA LEU A 128 -3.89 -7.20 1.56
C LEU A 128 -5.29 -7.78 1.27
N GLY A 129 -6.14 -7.88 2.30
CA GLY A 129 -7.53 -8.30 2.15
C GLY A 129 -8.34 -7.35 1.26
N ARG A 130 -8.16 -6.04 1.39
CA ARG A 130 -8.84 -5.05 0.54
C ARG A 130 -8.38 -5.10 -0.91
N MET A 131 -7.06 -5.21 -1.14
CA MET A 131 -6.49 -5.35 -2.48
C MET A 131 -7.02 -6.63 -3.17
N SER A 132 -7.11 -7.73 -2.43
CA SER A 132 -7.68 -8.99 -2.93
C SER A 132 -9.17 -8.88 -3.21
N ALA A 133 -9.94 -8.22 -2.34
CA ALA A 133 -11.39 -8.02 -2.52
C ALA A 133 -11.70 -7.14 -3.73
N ALA A 134 -10.87 -6.15 -4.05
CA ALA A 134 -10.98 -5.32 -5.24
C ALA A 134 -10.69 -6.08 -6.54
N ARG A 135 -10.12 -7.29 -6.44
CA ARG A 135 -9.69 -8.13 -7.57
C ARG A 135 -8.71 -7.41 -8.49
N SER A 136 -7.90 -6.50 -7.92
CA SER A 136 -6.90 -5.77 -8.70
C SER A 136 -6.04 -6.73 -9.52
N ARG A 137 -5.76 -6.35 -10.75
CA ARG A 137 -5.02 -7.16 -11.73
C ARG A 137 -3.62 -7.52 -11.22
N ILE A 138 -2.93 -6.56 -10.58
CA ILE A 138 -1.62 -6.75 -9.97
C ILE A 138 -1.59 -6.00 -8.64
N ASN A 139 -1.13 -6.68 -7.60
CA ASN A 139 -0.91 -6.10 -6.29
C ASN A 139 0.57 -6.20 -5.91
N ILE A 140 1.21 -5.07 -5.70
CA ILE A 140 2.61 -4.97 -5.25
C ILE A 140 2.64 -4.29 -3.89
N VAL A 141 3.26 -4.96 -2.92
CA VAL A 141 3.45 -4.41 -1.57
C VAL A 141 4.94 -4.44 -1.25
N ILE A 142 5.48 -3.26 -0.97
CA ILE A 142 6.89 -3.06 -0.64
C ILE A 142 6.94 -2.50 0.78
N ILE A 143 7.58 -3.24 1.68
CA ILE A 143 7.75 -2.85 3.09
C ILE A 143 9.24 -2.65 3.34
N ASP A 144 9.62 -1.41 3.46
CA ASP A 144 10.96 -0.95 3.83
C ASP A 144 10.96 -0.64 5.34
N ALA A 145 10.95 -1.70 6.13
CA ALA A 145 10.86 -1.64 7.57
C ALA A 145 11.56 -2.84 8.22
N CYS A 146 12.14 -2.61 9.40
CA CYS A 146 12.62 -3.71 10.23
C CYS A 146 11.44 -4.62 10.63
N ARG A 147 11.74 -5.90 10.84
CA ARG A 147 10.76 -6.88 11.35
C ARG A 147 11.12 -7.35 12.76
N ASN A 148 12.13 -6.73 13.38
CA ASN A 148 12.59 -7.13 14.68
C ASN A 148 11.54 -6.82 15.73
N ASN A 149 11.10 -7.85 16.43
CA ASN A 149 10.29 -7.71 17.64
C ASN A 149 11.22 -7.58 18.84
N PRO A 150 11.37 -6.39 19.44
CA PRO A 150 12.26 -6.20 20.60
C PRO A 150 11.77 -6.93 21.85
N PHE A 151 10.51 -7.37 21.87
CA PHE A 151 9.88 -8.10 22.97
C PHE A 151 9.94 -9.63 22.77
N ALA A 152 10.37 -10.12 21.61
CA ALA A 152 10.51 -11.54 21.39
C ALA A 152 11.54 -12.14 22.36
N PRO A 153 11.28 -13.30 22.96
CA PRO A 153 12.28 -13.98 23.77
C PRO A 153 13.55 -14.15 22.94
N SER A 154 14.68 -13.66 23.45
CA SER A 154 15.96 -13.90 22.82
C SER A 154 16.15 -15.42 22.75
N THR A 155 16.00 -16.00 21.56
CA THR A 155 16.42 -17.39 21.33
C THR A 155 17.92 -17.41 21.51
N GLY A 156 18.33 -17.67 22.75
CA GLY A 156 19.74 -17.82 23.11
C GLY A 156 20.33 -18.91 22.21
N LYS A 157 21.20 -18.49 21.32
CA LYS A 157 22.17 -19.42 20.75
C LYS A 157 23.13 -19.77 21.89
N SER A 158 22.89 -20.93 22.52
CA SER A 158 23.90 -21.62 23.29
C SER A 158 24.97 -22.17 22.36
#